data_ee36a76df919634be7d483080fd648e5
#
_entry.id   ee36a76df919634be7d483080fd648e5
#
_cell.length_a   1.000
_cell.length_b   1.000
_cell.length_c   1.000
_cell.angle_alpha   90.00
_cell.angle_beta   90.00
_cell.angle_gamma   90.00
#
_symmetry.space_group_name_H-M   'P 1'
#
loop_
_entity.id
_entity.type
_entity.pdbx_description
1 polymer ?
#
loop_
_entity_poly.entity_id
_entity_poly.type
_entity_poly.pdbx_seq_one_letter_code
_entity_poly.pdbx_strand_id
1 'polypeptide(L)'
;MKLILALDLMNGMVVHGKSGQRDTYTPLNWGLSPSAIPMEYIANLRPKYVYIADLDSIQEQGDNISMIQEIEPFVDQVLLDKGYKDPASCIHTPSILPIIGTETAGCDPQTLAEYSGILSVDMKDGVVIPCGMDPVAFLQSINHLSFEAVIILNISTVGTGAGLDVDLLTRLRAAISLPLYYGGGVATTKDLDMLAAASFDGAIIATAVHKKQIPLSAIQRGTW
;
A
#
# COMPACT_ATOMS: atom_id res chain seq x y z
N MET A 1 11.50 9.47 -6.13
CA MET A 1 10.57 8.75 -5.25
C MET A 1 9.79 7.72 -6.09
N LYS A 2 9.68 6.45 -5.62
CA LYS A 2 8.93 5.39 -6.32
C LYS A 2 7.42 5.69 -6.31
N LEU A 3 6.71 5.51 -7.44
CA LEU A 3 5.26 5.59 -7.50
C LEU A 3 4.66 4.21 -7.73
N ILE A 4 3.73 3.83 -6.88
CA ILE A 4 3.13 2.50 -6.82
C ILE A 4 1.62 2.66 -6.97
N LEU A 5 1.02 1.98 -7.97
CA LEU A 5 -0.43 1.96 -8.13
C LEU A 5 -1.02 0.94 -7.15
N ALA A 6 -1.94 1.40 -6.28
CA ALA A 6 -2.67 0.49 -5.43
C ALA A 6 -3.92 -0.04 -6.13
N LEU A 7 -4.18 -1.31 -5.91
CA LEU A 7 -5.45 -1.96 -6.26
C LEU A 7 -5.84 -2.95 -5.15
N ASP A 8 -7.11 -2.92 -4.79
CA ASP A 8 -7.73 -3.85 -3.87
C ASP A 8 -8.46 -4.93 -4.69
N LEU A 9 -8.20 -6.21 -4.42
CA LEU A 9 -8.88 -7.33 -5.04
C LEU A 9 -9.90 -7.92 -4.08
N MET A 10 -11.13 -8.07 -4.54
CA MET A 10 -12.21 -8.71 -3.81
C MET A 10 -13.16 -9.42 -4.78
N ASN A 11 -13.47 -10.69 -4.53
CA ASN A 11 -14.29 -11.54 -5.39
C ASN A 11 -13.80 -11.55 -6.86
N GLY A 12 -12.49 -11.59 -7.07
CA GLY A 12 -11.88 -11.62 -8.39
C GLY A 12 -11.93 -10.32 -9.19
N MET A 13 -12.26 -9.19 -8.56
CA MET A 13 -12.40 -7.89 -9.20
C MET A 13 -11.54 -6.84 -8.51
N VAL A 14 -11.07 -5.85 -9.26
CA VAL A 14 -10.53 -4.61 -8.68
C VAL A 14 -11.67 -3.80 -8.09
N VAL A 15 -11.56 -3.47 -6.80
CA VAL A 15 -12.59 -2.71 -6.09
C VAL A 15 -12.10 -1.33 -5.66
N HIS A 16 -13.03 -0.42 -5.40
CA HIS A 16 -12.73 0.91 -4.90
C HIS A 16 -12.74 0.92 -3.37
N GLY A 17 -11.55 0.94 -2.78
CA GLY A 17 -11.36 1.06 -1.35
C GLY A 17 -11.70 2.45 -0.81
N LYS A 18 -12.42 2.50 0.32
CA LYS A 18 -12.74 3.74 1.01
C LYS A 18 -12.73 3.55 2.54
N SER A 19 -11.78 4.22 3.21
CA SER A 19 -11.69 4.30 4.68
C SER A 19 -11.78 2.95 5.41
N GLY A 20 -11.35 1.85 4.78
CA GLY A 20 -11.40 0.50 5.36
C GLY A 20 -12.79 -0.11 5.54
N GLN A 21 -13.86 0.52 5.01
CA GLN A 21 -15.24 0.02 5.10
C GLN A 21 -15.52 -1.04 4.03
N ARG A 22 -14.90 -2.22 4.16
CA ARG A 22 -14.85 -3.29 3.12
C ARG A 22 -16.24 -3.73 2.64
N ASP A 23 -17.25 -3.72 3.51
CA ASP A 23 -18.65 -4.07 3.15
C ASP A 23 -19.29 -3.13 2.12
N THR A 24 -18.70 -1.94 1.91
CA THR A 24 -19.18 -0.93 0.96
C THR A 24 -18.42 -0.93 -0.36
N TYR A 25 -17.41 -1.79 -0.51
CA TYR A 25 -16.56 -1.79 -1.69
C TYR A 25 -17.33 -2.33 -2.90
N THR A 26 -17.14 -1.68 -4.03
CA THR A 26 -17.78 -2.03 -5.30
C THR A 26 -16.73 -2.15 -6.39
N PRO A 27 -16.97 -2.96 -7.44
CA PRO A 27 -16.06 -3.03 -8.58
C PRO A 27 -15.75 -1.64 -9.14
N LEU A 28 -14.46 -1.41 -9.42
CA LEU A 28 -13.96 -0.14 -9.92
C LEU A 28 -14.22 -0.05 -11.43
N ASN A 29 -15.39 0.47 -11.79
CA ASN A 29 -15.87 0.61 -13.17
C ASN A 29 -15.89 2.10 -13.64
N TRP A 30 -15.07 2.94 -13.03
CA TRP A 30 -14.95 4.36 -13.33
C TRP A 30 -13.47 4.78 -13.41
N GLY A 31 -13.22 6.00 -13.87
CA GLY A 31 -11.88 6.58 -13.96
C GLY A 31 -11.16 6.23 -15.26
N LEU A 32 -9.90 5.78 -15.16
CA LEU A 32 -9.05 5.53 -16.33
C LEU A 32 -9.16 4.10 -16.88
N SER A 33 -9.69 3.16 -16.10
CA SER A 33 -10.00 1.82 -16.60
C SER A 33 -11.51 1.66 -16.73
N PRO A 34 -12.02 1.23 -17.91
CA PRO A 34 -13.43 0.94 -18.10
C PRO A 34 -13.83 -0.41 -17.51
N SER A 35 -12.86 -1.21 -17.06
CA SER A 35 -13.06 -2.56 -16.54
C SER A 35 -12.48 -2.73 -15.15
N ALA A 36 -13.18 -3.49 -14.32
CA ALA A 36 -12.71 -3.94 -13.01
C ALA A 36 -12.04 -5.33 -13.08
N ILE A 37 -11.97 -5.96 -14.26
CA ILE A 37 -11.23 -7.21 -14.45
C ILE A 37 -9.74 -6.90 -14.30
N PRO A 38 -9.00 -7.55 -13.38
CA PRO A 38 -7.65 -7.17 -13.02
C PRO A 38 -6.67 -7.12 -14.19
N MET A 39 -6.70 -8.11 -15.08
CA MET A 39 -5.82 -8.11 -16.27
C MET A 39 -6.12 -6.98 -17.24
N GLU A 40 -7.39 -6.65 -17.48
CA GLU A 40 -7.77 -5.52 -18.32
C GLU A 40 -7.39 -4.19 -17.63
N TYR A 41 -7.55 -4.12 -16.32
CA TYR A 41 -7.15 -2.96 -15.52
C TYR A 41 -5.65 -2.69 -15.66
N ILE A 42 -4.82 -3.71 -15.48
CA ILE A 42 -3.36 -3.59 -15.64
C ILE A 42 -2.99 -3.25 -17.09
N ALA A 43 -3.60 -3.91 -18.08
CA ALA A 43 -3.34 -3.64 -19.51
C ALA A 43 -3.69 -2.20 -19.92
N ASN A 44 -4.75 -1.62 -19.34
CA ASN A 44 -5.18 -0.25 -19.59
C ASN A 44 -4.25 0.78 -18.93
N LEU A 45 -3.84 0.56 -17.69
CA LEU A 45 -3.06 1.53 -16.92
C LEU A 45 -1.55 1.36 -17.09
N ARG A 46 -1.06 0.15 -17.34
CA ARG A 46 0.36 -0.21 -17.51
C ARG A 46 1.25 0.37 -16.40
N PRO A 47 0.91 0.11 -15.12
CA PRO A 47 1.72 0.59 -14.02
C PRO A 47 3.07 -0.13 -14.01
N LYS A 48 4.13 0.57 -13.58
CA LYS A 48 5.43 -0.06 -13.38
C LYS A 48 5.48 -0.90 -12.11
N TYR A 49 4.90 -0.38 -11.04
CA TYR A 49 4.82 -1.02 -9.73
C TYR A 49 3.39 -1.05 -9.24
N VAL A 50 2.98 -2.16 -8.61
CA VAL A 50 1.64 -2.30 -8.03
C VAL A 50 1.73 -2.72 -6.56
N TYR A 51 0.87 -2.15 -5.75
CA TYR A 51 0.50 -2.68 -4.44
C TYR A 51 -0.84 -3.39 -4.60
N ILE A 52 -0.92 -4.63 -4.21
CA ILE A 52 -2.15 -5.43 -4.27
C ILE A 52 -2.56 -5.81 -2.86
N ALA A 53 -3.75 -5.38 -2.44
CA ALA A 53 -4.41 -5.92 -1.26
C ALA A 53 -5.37 -7.04 -1.70
N ASP A 54 -5.05 -8.28 -1.37
CA ASP A 54 -5.94 -9.43 -1.56
C ASP A 54 -6.94 -9.49 -0.39
N LEU A 55 -8.08 -8.80 -0.57
CA LEU A 55 -9.07 -8.65 0.49
C LEU A 55 -9.76 -9.98 0.82
N ASP A 56 -9.89 -10.90 -0.12
CA ASP A 56 -10.46 -12.21 0.13
C ASP A 56 -9.55 -13.01 1.07
N SER A 57 -8.23 -12.95 0.86
CA SER A 57 -7.25 -13.57 1.74
C SER A 57 -7.16 -12.88 3.11
N ILE A 58 -7.15 -11.54 3.15
CA ILE A 58 -7.13 -10.76 4.40
C ILE A 58 -8.36 -11.07 5.26
N GLN A 59 -9.52 -11.33 4.63
CA GLN A 59 -10.78 -11.64 5.32
C GLN A 59 -11.00 -13.14 5.53
N GLU A 60 -10.04 -14.01 5.14
CA GLU A 60 -10.14 -15.48 5.24
C GLU A 60 -11.34 -16.07 4.45
N GLN A 61 -11.67 -15.46 3.31
CA GLN A 61 -12.80 -15.86 2.45
C GLN A 61 -12.35 -16.52 1.13
N GLY A 62 -11.06 -16.76 0.98
CA GLY A 62 -10.45 -17.30 -0.23
C GLY A 62 -9.14 -16.57 -0.54
N ASP A 63 -8.70 -16.58 -1.80
CA ASP A 63 -7.56 -15.80 -2.27
C ASP A 63 -7.67 -15.48 -3.78
N ASN A 64 -6.83 -14.57 -4.26
CA ASN A 64 -6.73 -14.19 -5.67
C ASN A 64 -5.35 -14.52 -6.25
N ILE A 65 -4.63 -15.49 -5.69
CA ILE A 65 -3.22 -15.78 -6.03
C ILE A 65 -3.04 -16.11 -7.52
N SER A 66 -3.92 -16.93 -8.10
CA SER A 66 -3.83 -17.25 -9.54
C SER A 66 -3.88 -16.01 -10.42
N MET A 67 -4.75 -15.07 -10.08
CA MET A 67 -4.91 -13.81 -10.79
C MET A 67 -3.70 -12.86 -10.57
N ILE A 68 -3.14 -12.85 -9.37
CA ILE A 68 -1.94 -12.09 -9.07
C ILE A 68 -0.74 -12.62 -9.86
N GLN A 69 -0.63 -13.94 -10.01
CA GLN A 69 0.38 -14.58 -10.86
C GLN A 69 0.20 -14.25 -12.35
N GLU A 70 -1.04 -14.06 -12.83
CA GLU A 70 -1.29 -13.58 -14.19
C GLU A 70 -0.88 -12.12 -14.39
N ILE A 71 -1.02 -11.28 -13.37
CA ILE A 71 -0.62 -9.86 -13.39
C ILE A 71 0.90 -9.70 -13.35
N GLU A 72 1.61 -10.53 -12.58
CA GLU A 72 3.04 -10.40 -12.28
C GLU A 72 3.91 -10.13 -13.52
N PRO A 73 3.75 -10.81 -14.67
CA PRO A 73 4.61 -10.58 -15.85
C PRO A 73 4.44 -9.20 -16.52
N PHE A 74 3.42 -8.44 -16.16
CA PHE A 74 3.09 -7.15 -16.78
C PHE A 74 3.54 -5.94 -15.97
N VAL A 75 4.20 -6.17 -14.82
CA VAL A 75 4.70 -5.13 -13.92
C VAL A 75 6.12 -5.47 -13.46
N ASP A 76 6.92 -4.48 -13.09
CA ASP A 76 8.28 -4.73 -12.62
C ASP A 76 8.29 -5.32 -11.20
N GLN A 77 7.28 -4.97 -10.36
CA GLN A 77 7.19 -5.46 -8.99
C GLN A 77 5.75 -5.40 -8.47
N VAL A 78 5.36 -6.45 -7.77
CA VAL A 78 4.13 -6.56 -7.00
C VAL A 78 4.49 -6.46 -5.50
N LEU A 79 3.88 -5.55 -4.78
CA LEU A 79 3.87 -5.48 -3.33
C LEU A 79 2.56 -6.14 -2.88
N LEU A 80 2.64 -7.35 -2.32
CA LEU A 80 1.46 -8.18 -2.06
C LEU A 80 1.09 -8.18 -0.57
N ASP A 81 -0.04 -7.59 -0.26
CA ASP A 81 -0.71 -7.72 1.04
C ASP A 81 -1.84 -8.74 0.94
N LYS A 82 -1.68 -9.86 1.62
CA LYS A 82 -2.71 -10.90 1.73
C LYS A 82 -3.03 -11.28 3.18
N GLY A 83 -2.65 -10.40 4.13
CA GLY A 83 -2.91 -10.60 5.54
C GLY A 83 -2.08 -11.73 6.15
N TYR A 84 -0.77 -11.72 5.95
CA TYR A 84 0.14 -12.75 6.45
C TYR A 84 0.11 -12.81 7.98
N LYS A 85 -0.19 -14.00 8.52
CA LYS A 85 -0.18 -14.33 9.96
C LYS A 85 0.92 -15.31 10.35
N ASP A 86 1.58 -15.89 9.35
CA ASP A 86 2.67 -16.86 9.52
C ASP A 86 3.82 -16.47 8.56
N PRO A 87 5.04 -16.23 9.08
CA PRO A 87 6.21 -15.93 8.26
C PRO A 87 6.49 -16.97 7.16
N ALA A 88 6.22 -18.25 7.42
CA ALA A 88 6.43 -19.32 6.45
C ALA A 88 5.45 -19.27 5.27
N SER A 89 4.34 -18.56 5.39
CA SER A 89 3.35 -18.41 4.33
C SER A 89 3.66 -17.25 3.36
N CYS A 90 4.69 -16.44 3.65
CA CYS A 90 5.04 -15.28 2.84
C CYS A 90 5.50 -15.66 1.44
N ILE A 91 4.84 -15.10 0.42
CA ILE A 91 5.25 -15.25 -0.98
C ILE A 91 6.29 -14.18 -1.28
N HIS A 92 7.54 -14.63 -1.44
CA HIS A 92 8.66 -13.76 -1.74
C HIS A 92 9.41 -14.28 -2.97
N THR A 93 9.33 -13.53 -4.06
CA THR A 93 10.04 -13.82 -5.33
C THR A 93 10.78 -12.54 -5.77
N PRO A 94 11.60 -12.58 -6.82
CA PRO A 94 12.24 -11.36 -7.34
C PRO A 94 11.25 -10.26 -7.76
N SER A 95 10.03 -10.64 -8.15
CA SER A 95 8.97 -9.74 -8.63
C SER A 95 7.82 -9.54 -7.64
N ILE A 96 7.69 -10.38 -6.60
CA ILE A 96 6.67 -10.25 -5.55
C ILE A 96 7.34 -10.05 -4.20
N LEU A 97 7.06 -8.93 -3.53
CA LEU A 97 7.46 -8.66 -2.16
C LEU A 97 6.24 -8.76 -1.24
N PRO A 98 6.31 -9.56 -0.16
CA PRO A 98 5.23 -9.64 0.81
C PRO A 98 5.12 -8.35 1.61
N ILE A 99 3.88 -7.91 1.84
CA ILE A 99 3.54 -6.83 2.77
C ILE A 99 3.03 -7.44 4.06
N ILE A 100 3.71 -7.12 5.15
CA ILE A 100 3.36 -7.55 6.49
C ILE A 100 2.61 -6.40 7.16
N GLY A 101 1.28 -6.48 7.24
CA GLY A 101 0.46 -5.44 7.83
C GLY A 101 0.38 -5.58 9.36
N THR A 102 0.53 -4.47 10.09
CA THR A 102 0.32 -4.49 11.55
C THR A 102 -1.11 -4.89 11.92
N GLU A 103 -2.10 -4.59 11.07
CA GLU A 103 -3.49 -5.01 11.27
C GLU A 103 -3.61 -6.53 11.46
N THR A 104 -2.79 -7.32 10.76
CA THR A 104 -2.88 -8.80 10.76
C THR A 104 -1.77 -9.49 11.53
N ALA A 105 -0.52 -9.04 11.40
CA ALA A 105 0.65 -9.63 12.08
C ALA A 105 0.84 -9.10 13.52
N GLY A 106 0.14 -8.03 13.89
CA GLY A 106 0.29 -7.36 15.18
C GLY A 106 1.45 -6.37 15.23
N CYS A 107 1.72 -5.86 16.43
CA CYS A 107 2.69 -4.77 16.64
C CYS A 107 3.89 -5.17 17.51
N ASP A 108 4.02 -6.43 17.89
CA ASP A 108 5.14 -6.86 18.72
C ASP A 108 6.43 -6.95 17.88
N PRO A 109 7.48 -6.15 18.21
CA PRO A 109 8.71 -6.18 17.44
C PRO A 109 9.42 -7.55 17.40
N GLN A 110 9.24 -8.39 18.42
CA GLN A 110 9.83 -9.74 18.42
C GLN A 110 9.15 -10.64 17.39
N THR A 111 7.83 -10.60 17.33
CA THR A 111 7.05 -11.31 16.31
C THR A 111 7.35 -10.76 14.92
N LEU A 112 7.41 -9.45 14.76
CA LEU A 112 7.70 -8.81 13.47
C LEU A 112 9.11 -9.13 12.95
N ALA A 113 10.08 -9.38 13.83
CA ALA A 113 11.44 -9.76 13.46
C ALA A 113 11.54 -11.13 12.75
N GLU A 114 10.50 -11.97 12.82
CA GLU A 114 10.43 -13.26 12.15
C GLU A 114 10.04 -13.13 10.66
N TYR A 115 9.53 -11.96 10.25
CA TYR A 115 9.10 -11.70 8.87
C TYR A 115 10.20 -11.05 8.04
N SER A 116 10.07 -11.19 6.71
CA SER A 116 10.86 -10.47 5.71
C SER A 116 9.93 -9.80 4.69
N GLY A 117 10.45 -8.85 3.91
CA GLY A 117 9.70 -8.08 2.94
C GLY A 117 9.46 -6.64 3.40
N ILE A 118 8.27 -6.11 3.22
CA ILE A 118 7.92 -4.72 3.55
C ILE A 118 6.92 -4.71 4.70
N LEU A 119 7.19 -3.92 5.74
CA LEU A 119 6.24 -3.74 6.85
C LEU A 119 5.24 -2.63 6.51
N SER A 120 3.94 -2.92 6.57
CA SER A 120 2.88 -1.90 6.56
C SER A 120 2.49 -1.55 7.99
N VAL A 121 2.73 -0.30 8.35
CA VAL A 121 2.27 0.31 9.61
C VAL A 121 0.89 0.90 9.33
N ASP A 122 -0.13 0.15 9.68
CA ASP A 122 -1.52 0.48 9.41
C ASP A 122 -2.02 1.47 10.46
N MET A 123 -2.40 2.67 10.02
CA MET A 123 -2.85 3.75 10.90
C MET A 123 -4.34 4.00 10.73
N LYS A 124 -5.02 4.13 11.85
CA LYS A 124 -6.42 4.56 11.90
C LYS A 124 -6.60 5.57 13.02
N ASP A 125 -7.27 6.69 12.72
CA ASP A 125 -7.56 7.77 13.67
C ASP A 125 -6.31 8.29 14.42
N GLY A 126 -5.17 8.33 13.70
CA GLY A 126 -3.90 8.86 14.19
C GLY A 126 -3.04 7.88 15.00
N VAL A 127 -3.47 6.64 15.19
CA VAL A 127 -2.73 5.60 15.91
C VAL A 127 -2.49 4.36 15.07
N VAL A 128 -1.46 3.59 15.43
CA VAL A 128 -1.16 2.30 14.79
C VAL A 128 -2.15 1.25 15.29
N ILE A 129 -2.75 0.50 14.38
CA ILE A 129 -3.65 -0.61 14.74
C ILE A 129 -2.91 -1.95 14.63
N PRO A 130 -3.24 -2.95 15.51
CA PRO A 130 -4.26 -2.89 16.56
C PRO A 130 -3.78 -2.32 17.92
N CYS A 131 -2.49 -1.94 18.05
CA CYS A 131 -1.88 -1.64 19.35
C CYS A 131 -2.19 -0.25 19.94
N GLY A 132 -2.75 0.69 19.13
CA GLY A 132 -3.06 2.04 19.60
C GLY A 132 -1.84 2.92 19.87
N MET A 133 -0.64 2.54 19.43
CA MET A 133 0.58 3.31 19.64
C MET A 133 0.62 4.56 18.75
N ASP A 134 1.33 5.61 19.22
CA ASP A 134 1.75 6.72 18.38
C ASP A 134 2.65 6.19 17.24
N PRO A 135 2.43 6.57 15.97
CA PRO A 135 3.16 6.01 14.84
C PRO A 135 4.66 6.35 14.86
N VAL A 136 5.04 7.50 15.39
CA VAL A 136 6.46 7.89 15.52
C VAL A 136 7.15 6.99 16.54
N ALA A 137 6.52 6.76 17.70
CA ALA A 137 7.04 5.87 18.74
C ALA A 137 7.12 4.42 18.23
N PHE A 138 6.13 3.98 17.47
CA PHE A 138 6.15 2.64 16.87
C PHE A 138 7.31 2.50 15.87
N LEU A 139 7.50 3.45 14.94
CA LEU A 139 8.62 3.44 14.01
C LEU A 139 9.99 3.38 14.72
N GLN A 140 10.15 4.12 15.81
CA GLN A 140 11.38 4.07 16.61
C GLN A 140 11.61 2.67 17.21
N SER A 141 10.55 2.01 17.66
CA SER A 141 10.65 0.67 18.27
C SER A 141 11.06 -0.41 17.28
N ILE A 142 10.77 -0.25 15.97
CA ILE A 142 11.06 -1.22 14.92
C ILE A 142 12.26 -0.85 14.04
N ASN A 143 12.93 0.29 14.27
CA ASN A 143 14.01 0.79 13.42
C ASN A 143 15.25 -0.12 13.36
N HIS A 144 15.34 -1.09 14.26
CA HIS A 144 16.39 -2.11 14.29
C HIS A 144 16.06 -3.37 13.49
N LEU A 145 14.81 -3.50 12.98
CA LEU A 145 14.38 -4.65 12.19
C LEU A 145 14.87 -4.56 10.75
N SER A 146 14.99 -5.72 10.08
CA SER A 146 15.60 -5.86 8.76
C SER A 146 14.56 -5.94 7.63
N PHE A 147 13.56 -5.03 7.62
CA PHE A 147 12.64 -4.92 6.50
C PHE A 147 13.27 -4.19 5.30
N GLU A 148 12.84 -4.51 4.09
CA GLU A 148 13.30 -3.85 2.87
C GLU A 148 12.81 -2.41 2.76
N ALA A 149 11.62 -2.14 3.30
CA ALA A 149 11.01 -0.83 3.42
C ALA A 149 9.90 -0.86 4.48
N VAL A 150 9.43 0.32 4.87
CA VAL A 150 8.24 0.50 5.70
C VAL A 150 7.22 1.34 4.95
N ILE A 151 5.95 0.96 5.00
CA ILE A 151 4.83 1.73 4.50
C ILE A 151 4.11 2.35 5.70
N ILE A 152 3.82 3.63 5.66
CA ILE A 152 2.78 4.24 6.50
C ILE A 152 1.48 4.20 5.70
N LEU A 153 0.55 3.35 6.09
CA LEU A 153 -0.76 3.24 5.46
C LEU A 153 -1.83 3.90 6.32
N ASN A 154 -2.21 5.14 5.96
CA ASN A 154 -3.27 5.86 6.67
C ASN A 154 -4.65 5.43 6.16
N ILE A 155 -5.23 4.41 6.79
CA ILE A 155 -6.50 3.80 6.38
C ILE A 155 -7.65 4.80 6.47
N SER A 156 -7.68 5.68 7.47
CA SER A 156 -8.76 6.67 7.63
C SER A 156 -8.88 7.63 6.44
N THR A 157 -7.78 7.88 5.71
CA THR A 157 -7.73 8.82 4.59
C THR A 157 -7.76 8.14 3.22
N VAL A 158 -7.73 6.81 3.16
CA VAL A 158 -7.82 6.07 1.88
C VAL A 158 -9.08 6.46 1.11
N GLY A 159 -8.90 6.86 -0.15
CA GLY A 159 -9.99 7.23 -1.06
C GLY A 159 -10.66 8.59 -0.78
N THR A 160 -10.30 9.30 0.29
CA THR A 160 -10.94 10.57 0.69
C THR A 160 -10.36 11.80 -0.01
N GLY A 161 -9.07 11.80 -0.34
CA GLY A 161 -8.37 12.99 -0.86
C GLY A 161 -8.18 14.08 0.20
N ALA A 162 -8.01 13.72 1.47
CA ALA A 162 -7.92 14.65 2.59
C ALA A 162 -6.62 15.49 2.62
N GLY A 163 -5.62 15.11 1.80
CA GLY A 163 -4.30 15.75 1.83
C GLY A 163 -3.38 15.20 2.92
N LEU A 164 -2.19 15.80 3.07
CA LEU A 164 -1.12 15.33 3.95
C LEU A 164 -0.78 16.36 5.04
N ASP A 165 -0.42 15.85 6.22
CA ASP A 165 0.10 16.63 7.34
C ASP A 165 1.65 16.66 7.28
N VAL A 166 2.23 17.80 6.92
CA VAL A 166 3.70 17.99 6.74
C VAL A 166 4.46 17.76 8.03
N ASP A 167 3.93 18.21 9.17
CA ASP A 167 4.60 18.06 10.46
C ASP A 167 4.67 16.58 10.85
N LEU A 168 3.57 15.84 10.61
CA LEU A 168 3.56 14.39 10.80
C LEU A 168 4.55 13.69 9.87
N LEU A 169 4.58 14.03 8.57
CA LEU A 169 5.52 13.43 7.62
C LEU A 169 6.97 13.63 8.05
N THR A 170 7.33 14.82 8.51
CA THR A 170 8.68 15.14 8.99
C THR A 170 9.05 14.30 10.21
N ARG A 171 8.14 14.16 11.17
CA ARG A 171 8.33 13.35 12.37
C ARG A 171 8.46 11.86 12.06
N LEU A 172 7.62 11.33 11.15
CA LEU A 172 7.68 9.94 10.71
C LEU A 172 9.02 9.63 10.03
N ARG A 173 9.47 10.50 9.11
CA ARG A 173 10.75 10.30 8.41
C ARG A 173 11.94 10.32 9.38
N ALA A 174 11.92 11.19 10.37
CA ALA A 174 12.98 11.29 11.37
C ALA A 174 13.04 10.09 12.34
N ALA A 175 11.96 9.31 12.44
CA ALA A 175 11.84 8.18 13.37
C ALA A 175 12.47 6.89 12.87
N ILE A 176 12.73 6.76 11.54
CA ILE A 176 13.18 5.50 10.94
C ILE A 176 14.24 5.74 9.87
N SER A 177 15.23 4.85 9.77
CA SER A 177 16.30 4.90 8.77
C SER A 177 16.00 4.07 7.51
N LEU A 178 15.09 3.10 7.59
CA LEU A 178 14.69 2.28 6.45
C LEU A 178 13.99 3.11 5.36
N PRO A 179 13.98 2.63 4.11
CA PRO A 179 13.16 3.22 3.06
C PRO A 179 11.71 3.35 3.54
N LEU A 180 11.10 4.54 3.35
CA LEU A 180 9.78 4.86 3.87
C LEU A 180 8.84 5.26 2.75
N TYR A 181 7.72 4.54 2.65
CA TYR A 181 6.65 4.79 1.69
C TYR A 181 5.41 5.31 2.41
N TYR A 182 4.55 6.01 1.69
CA TYR A 182 3.31 6.55 2.24
C TYR A 182 2.12 6.14 1.38
N GLY A 183 1.05 5.69 2.01
CA GLY A 183 -0.24 5.37 1.40
C GLY A 183 -1.41 5.95 2.19
N GLY A 184 -2.49 6.28 1.47
CA GLY A 184 -3.68 6.89 2.07
C GLY A 184 -3.67 8.43 1.99
N GLY A 185 -4.70 9.00 1.35
CA GLY A 185 -4.92 10.44 1.30
C GLY A 185 -4.12 11.22 0.25
N VAL A 186 -3.14 10.65 -0.41
CA VAL A 186 -2.39 11.31 -1.51
C VAL A 186 -3.35 11.64 -2.65
N ALA A 187 -3.60 12.93 -2.88
CA ALA A 187 -4.66 13.40 -3.76
C ALA A 187 -4.16 14.16 -5.00
N THR A 188 -3.02 14.82 -4.92
CA THR A 188 -2.51 15.73 -5.94
C THR A 188 -1.01 15.57 -6.16
N THR A 189 -0.51 16.17 -7.25
CA THR A 189 0.95 16.28 -7.49
C THR A 189 1.66 17.07 -6.39
N LYS A 190 0.99 18.05 -5.78
CA LYS A 190 1.54 18.81 -4.65
C LYS A 190 1.80 17.90 -3.43
N ASP A 191 0.94 16.92 -3.18
CA ASP A 191 1.17 15.95 -2.10
C ASP A 191 2.41 15.09 -2.38
N LEU A 192 2.65 14.73 -3.65
CA LEU A 192 3.87 14.03 -4.05
C LEU A 192 5.11 14.88 -3.85
N ASP A 193 5.05 16.19 -4.17
CA ASP A 193 6.14 17.12 -3.91
C ASP A 193 6.42 17.24 -2.40
N MET A 194 5.37 17.24 -1.57
CA MET A 194 5.50 17.26 -0.10
C MET A 194 6.18 15.99 0.42
N LEU A 195 5.78 14.80 -0.06
CA LEU A 195 6.42 13.54 0.29
C LEU A 195 7.89 13.51 -0.14
N ALA A 196 8.19 13.94 -1.36
CA ALA A 196 9.56 14.03 -1.86
C ALA A 196 10.42 15.00 -1.03
N ALA A 197 9.88 16.18 -0.69
CA ALA A 197 10.56 17.16 0.17
C ALA A 197 10.80 16.63 1.59
N ALA A 198 9.89 15.79 2.11
CA ALA A 198 10.04 15.10 3.38
C ALA A 198 10.93 13.83 3.29
N SER A 199 11.56 13.58 2.13
CA SER A 199 12.47 12.44 1.90
C SER A 199 11.81 11.06 2.04
N PHE A 200 10.54 10.95 1.64
CA PHE A 200 9.91 9.65 1.45
C PHE A 200 10.41 8.99 0.16
N ASP A 201 10.61 7.67 0.22
CA ASP A 201 11.17 6.88 -0.87
C ASP A 201 10.11 6.39 -1.86
N GLY A 202 8.84 6.35 -1.45
CA GLY A 202 7.73 5.91 -2.28
C GLY A 202 6.37 6.47 -1.87
N ALA A 203 5.43 6.45 -2.81
CA ALA A 203 4.01 6.77 -2.59
C ALA A 203 3.12 5.71 -3.23
N ILE A 204 2.09 5.28 -2.48
CA ILE A 204 1.07 4.33 -2.91
C ILE A 204 -0.20 5.12 -3.22
N ILE A 205 -0.66 5.02 -4.48
CA ILE A 205 -1.68 5.91 -5.03
C ILE A 205 -2.72 5.09 -5.80
N ALA A 206 -4.00 5.42 -5.63
CA ALA A 206 -5.11 4.84 -6.39
C ALA A 206 -6.03 5.93 -6.96
N THR A 207 -6.94 6.43 -6.14
CA THR A 207 -8.04 7.35 -6.52
C THR A 207 -7.56 8.59 -7.28
N ALA A 208 -6.43 9.18 -6.91
CA ALA A 208 -5.90 10.39 -7.53
C ALA A 208 -5.50 10.20 -9.00
N VAL A 209 -5.03 9.00 -9.37
CA VAL A 209 -4.73 8.65 -10.77
C VAL A 209 -6.02 8.54 -11.57
N HIS A 210 -7.03 7.84 -11.05
CA HIS A 210 -8.34 7.71 -11.70
C HIS A 210 -9.04 9.05 -11.89
N LYS A 211 -8.89 9.97 -10.94
CA LYS A 211 -9.40 11.35 -11.01
C LYS A 211 -8.53 12.28 -11.87
N LYS A 212 -7.45 11.76 -12.48
CA LYS A 212 -6.49 12.53 -13.31
C LYS A 212 -5.81 13.68 -12.56
N GLN A 213 -5.76 13.63 -11.23
CA GLN A 213 -5.04 14.60 -10.38
C GLN A 213 -3.54 14.32 -10.37
N ILE A 214 -3.16 13.06 -10.57
CA ILE A 214 -1.80 12.61 -10.79
C ILE A 214 -1.72 11.99 -12.18
N PRO A 215 -0.75 12.40 -13.03
CA PRO A 215 -0.66 11.91 -14.40
C PRO A 215 -0.41 10.41 -14.46
N LEU A 216 -1.17 9.68 -15.29
CA LEU A 216 -0.96 8.24 -15.52
C LEU A 216 0.48 7.94 -15.98
N SER A 217 1.08 8.83 -16.77
CA SER A 217 2.47 8.67 -17.23
C SER A 217 3.49 8.59 -16.09
N ALA A 218 3.21 9.18 -14.93
CA ALA A 218 4.09 9.06 -13.76
C ALA A 218 4.02 7.64 -13.16
N ILE A 219 2.83 7.04 -13.09
CA ILE A 219 2.63 5.65 -12.68
C ILE A 219 3.30 4.67 -13.67
N GLN A 220 3.20 4.95 -14.96
CA GLN A 220 3.85 4.14 -16.01
C GLN A 220 5.38 4.21 -15.95
N ARG A 221 5.95 5.36 -15.61
CA ARG A 221 7.39 5.48 -15.33
C ARG A 221 7.77 4.88 -13.97
N GLY A 222 6.84 4.83 -13.02
CA GLY A 222 7.07 4.37 -11.66
C GLY A 222 7.87 5.35 -10.79
N THR A 223 7.96 6.62 -11.17
CA THR A 223 8.77 7.62 -10.43
C THR A 223 8.15 9.01 -10.47
N TRP A 224 8.37 9.74 -9.36
CA TRP A 224 8.11 11.16 -9.18
C TRP A 224 9.41 11.91 -8.90
#